data_96fa558ea45aea2891cae8c6342a88c1
#
_entry.id   96fa558ea45aea2891cae8c6342a88c1
#
_cell.length_a   1.000
_cell.length_b   1.000
_cell.length_c   1.000
_cell.angle_alpha   90.00
_cell.angle_beta   90.00
_cell.angle_gamma   90.00
#
_symmetry.space_group_name_H-M   'P 1'
#
loop_
_entity.id
_entity.type
_entity.pdbx_description
1 polymer ?
#
loop_
_entity_poly.entity_id
_entity_poly.type
_entity_poly.pdbx_seq_one_letter_code
_entity_poly.pdbx_strand_id
1 'polypeptide(L)'
;MTTVPESVTSYLAEAGVDSSPIPTIRPRRLRSTPAMRALVRETHVDPAKLIWPVFVRDDIDEPREIAAMPGQYQHTIDSLRRAAAEAAEAGVGAIDLFGVPAHRDAIGSQAWAEDGILNRGLAAVRAEVGDALVVCADTCLDEFTDHGHCGLLDTEGGVDNDATLPLYQAMAISQARAGAHMVSPSGMMDGQVAAIRAALDQAGHADVAILAYSAKYASAYFGPFREAVGSTLKGDRRTYQQDPANQREGLFEALLDAAEGADMLMVKPAGPYLDVLADVAAASDIPVAAYQVSGEYAMVEAAAANGWIDRTRVIDESLTGIFRAGADSVLTYWALEVARRAR
;
A
#
# COMPACT_ATOMS: atom_id res chain seq x y z
N MET A 1 -18.13 -11.22 45.80
CA MET A 1 -18.42 -9.82 45.45
C MET A 1 -17.35 -8.96 46.08
N THR A 2 -16.55 -8.25 45.31
CA THR A 2 -15.59 -7.29 45.85
C THR A 2 -16.39 -6.09 46.34
N THR A 3 -16.45 -5.87 47.64
CA THR A 3 -17.11 -4.70 48.23
C THR A 3 -16.21 -3.48 48.12
N VAL A 4 -16.82 -2.33 47.91
CA VAL A 4 -16.07 -1.06 47.95
C VAL A 4 -15.49 -0.91 49.35
N PRO A 5 -14.18 -0.58 49.50
CA PRO A 5 -13.57 -0.37 50.81
C PRO A 5 -14.34 0.70 51.61
N GLU A 6 -14.51 0.45 52.91
CA GLU A 6 -15.28 1.33 53.80
C GLU A 6 -14.72 2.76 53.83
N SER A 7 -13.40 2.91 53.71
CA SER A 7 -12.71 4.19 53.58
C SER A 7 -13.14 5.01 52.36
N VAL A 8 -13.41 4.35 51.21
CA VAL A 8 -13.89 5.00 49.99
C VAL A 8 -15.34 5.42 50.12
N THR A 9 -16.18 4.57 50.76
CA THR A 9 -17.61 4.88 51.01
C THR A 9 -17.73 6.07 51.93
N SER A 10 -16.94 6.12 53.02
CA SER A 10 -16.90 7.26 53.97
C SER A 10 -16.44 8.55 53.30
N TYR A 11 -15.39 8.49 52.51
CA TYR A 11 -14.88 9.66 51.76
C TYR A 11 -15.91 10.23 50.79
N LEU A 12 -16.63 9.37 50.06
CA LEU A 12 -17.69 9.78 49.14
C LEU A 12 -18.87 10.41 49.87
N ALA A 13 -19.25 9.84 51.01
CA ALA A 13 -20.33 10.38 51.85
C ALA A 13 -19.99 11.77 52.42
N GLU A 14 -18.76 11.96 52.91
CA GLU A 14 -18.26 13.26 53.37
C GLU A 14 -18.23 14.32 52.25
N ALA A 15 -17.96 13.90 51.00
CA ALA A 15 -18.01 14.75 49.82
C ALA A 15 -19.42 15.00 49.28
N GLY A 16 -20.48 14.46 49.92
CA GLY A 16 -21.86 14.58 49.47
C GLY A 16 -22.18 13.82 48.19
N VAL A 17 -21.37 12.80 47.87
CA VAL A 17 -21.54 11.98 46.67
C VAL A 17 -22.32 10.71 47.04
N ASP A 18 -23.51 10.52 46.42
CA ASP A 18 -24.24 9.26 46.52
C ASP A 18 -23.45 8.16 45.76
N SER A 19 -22.93 7.21 46.51
CA SER A 19 -22.18 6.05 46.00
C SER A 19 -23.08 4.95 45.42
N SER A 20 -24.41 5.13 45.47
CA SER A 20 -25.37 4.11 45.04
C SER A 20 -25.92 4.21 43.61
N PRO A 21 -25.63 5.19 42.74
CA PRO A 21 -26.16 5.14 41.38
C PRO A 21 -25.58 3.96 40.62
N ILE A 22 -26.40 2.94 40.40
CA ILE A 22 -26.05 1.86 39.47
C ILE A 22 -26.10 2.41 38.05
N PRO A 23 -25.00 2.41 37.30
CA PRO A 23 -25.01 2.89 35.92
C PRO A 23 -26.05 2.11 35.10
N THR A 24 -27.01 2.80 34.45
CA THR A 24 -28.00 2.20 33.56
C THR A 24 -27.39 1.79 32.24
N ILE A 25 -26.41 2.58 31.73
CA ILE A 25 -25.64 2.30 30.52
C ILE A 25 -24.32 1.65 30.92
N ARG A 26 -24.06 0.45 30.40
CA ARG A 26 -22.84 -0.33 30.71
C ARG A 26 -22.20 -0.88 29.42
N PRO A 27 -21.37 -0.12 28.72
CA PRO A 27 -20.69 -0.57 27.47
C PRO A 27 -19.82 -1.82 27.68
N ARG A 28 -19.35 -2.09 28.93
CA ARG A 28 -18.56 -3.28 29.25
C ARG A 28 -19.30 -4.61 29.01
N ARG A 29 -20.64 -4.60 28.92
CA ARG A 29 -21.46 -5.81 28.65
C ARG A 29 -21.09 -6.43 27.30
N LEU A 30 -20.87 -5.59 26.27
CA LEU A 30 -20.54 -6.03 24.90
C LEU A 30 -19.07 -6.47 24.71
N ARG A 31 -18.22 -6.35 25.72
CA ARG A 31 -16.82 -6.77 25.66
C ARG A 31 -16.41 -7.79 26.73
N SER A 32 -17.42 -8.35 27.44
CA SER A 32 -17.20 -9.24 28.58
C SER A 32 -16.53 -10.57 28.23
N THR A 33 -16.78 -11.10 27.02
CA THR A 33 -16.20 -12.36 26.55
C THR A 33 -15.62 -12.21 25.13
N PRO A 34 -14.70 -13.10 24.70
CA PRO A 34 -14.22 -13.10 23.31
C PRO A 34 -15.37 -13.24 22.29
N ALA A 35 -16.34 -14.14 22.55
CA ALA A 35 -17.49 -14.34 21.67
C ALA A 35 -18.36 -13.09 21.56
N MET A 36 -18.62 -12.39 22.68
CA MET A 36 -19.36 -11.14 22.66
C MET A 36 -18.63 -10.07 21.85
N ARG A 37 -17.30 -9.94 22.02
CA ARG A 37 -16.50 -8.99 21.23
C ARG A 37 -16.50 -9.32 19.75
N ALA A 38 -16.44 -10.60 19.39
CA ALA A 38 -16.50 -11.04 17.99
C ALA A 38 -17.86 -10.72 17.36
N LEU A 39 -18.96 -10.97 18.11
CA LEU A 39 -20.33 -10.74 17.65
C LEU A 39 -20.61 -9.27 17.27
N VAL A 40 -20.02 -8.33 18.01
CA VAL A 40 -20.28 -6.89 17.82
C VAL A 40 -19.14 -6.17 17.08
N ARG A 41 -18.20 -6.92 16.51
CA ARG A 41 -17.08 -6.34 15.78
C ARG A 41 -17.55 -5.72 14.47
N GLU A 42 -17.22 -4.45 14.25
CA GLU A 42 -17.62 -3.69 13.06
C GLU A 42 -16.65 -3.88 11.89
N THR A 43 -15.33 -4.01 12.19
CA THR A 43 -14.28 -4.09 11.17
C THR A 43 -13.66 -5.48 11.14
N HIS A 44 -13.53 -6.05 9.95
CA HIS A 44 -12.90 -7.35 9.70
C HIS A 44 -11.78 -7.19 8.67
N VAL A 45 -10.65 -7.87 8.89
CA VAL A 45 -9.57 -7.99 7.92
C VAL A 45 -9.85 -9.25 7.09
N ASP A 46 -10.16 -9.04 5.81
CA ASP A 46 -10.37 -10.12 4.85
C ASP A 46 -9.11 -10.28 3.99
N PRO A 47 -8.50 -11.48 3.91
CA PRO A 47 -7.37 -11.74 3.01
C PRO A 47 -7.62 -11.34 1.55
N ALA A 48 -8.84 -11.48 1.05
CA ALA A 48 -9.21 -11.07 -0.32
C ALA A 48 -9.13 -9.55 -0.56
N LYS A 49 -9.01 -8.76 0.50
CA LYS A 49 -8.81 -7.30 0.45
C LYS A 49 -7.36 -6.87 0.68
N LEU A 50 -6.45 -7.82 0.82
CA LEU A 50 -5.03 -7.53 0.96
C LEU A 50 -4.34 -7.59 -0.39
N ILE A 51 -3.45 -6.63 -0.63
CA ILE A 51 -2.59 -6.55 -1.80
C ILE A 51 -1.15 -6.75 -1.33
N TRP A 52 -0.44 -7.71 -1.89
CA TRP A 52 0.92 -8.02 -1.51
C TRP A 52 1.94 -7.35 -2.43
N PRO A 53 2.72 -6.36 -1.96
CA PRO A 53 3.82 -5.77 -2.73
C PRO A 53 4.96 -6.78 -2.84
N VAL A 54 5.43 -7.06 -4.07
CA VAL A 54 6.53 -7.99 -4.33
C VAL A 54 7.51 -7.41 -5.34
N PHE A 55 8.77 -7.82 -5.23
CA PHE A 55 9.86 -7.31 -6.06
C PHE A 55 10.39 -8.41 -6.96
N VAL A 56 10.52 -8.14 -8.26
CA VAL A 56 11.19 -9.02 -9.22
C VAL A 56 12.48 -8.35 -9.71
N ARG A 57 13.57 -9.10 -9.68
CA ARG A 57 14.89 -8.57 -10.00
C ARG A 57 15.56 -9.35 -11.13
N ASP A 58 16.24 -8.64 -12.01
CA ASP A 58 16.81 -9.20 -13.25
C ASP A 58 18.14 -9.92 -13.04
N ASP A 59 19.07 -9.34 -12.27
CA ASP A 59 20.47 -9.76 -12.17
C ASP A 59 20.75 -10.70 -10.98
N ILE A 60 19.81 -11.63 -10.67
CA ILE A 60 19.96 -12.62 -9.62
C ILE A 60 19.54 -14.02 -10.08
N ASP A 61 20.24 -15.06 -9.59
CA ASP A 61 19.98 -16.46 -9.88
C ASP A 61 19.11 -17.14 -8.80
N GLU A 62 19.01 -16.54 -7.62
CA GLU A 62 18.21 -17.00 -6.48
C GLU A 62 17.53 -15.83 -5.76
N PRO A 63 16.44 -16.06 -5.01
CA PRO A 63 15.77 -15.00 -4.24
C PRO A 63 16.72 -14.36 -3.25
N ARG A 64 16.76 -13.03 -3.23
CA ARG A 64 17.61 -12.25 -2.33
C ARG A 64 16.78 -11.57 -1.26
N GLU A 65 17.04 -11.85 0.01
CA GLU A 65 16.35 -11.18 1.12
C GLU A 65 16.72 -9.70 1.19
N ILE A 66 15.73 -8.86 1.50
CA ILE A 66 15.87 -7.42 1.68
C ILE A 66 16.20 -7.17 3.15
N ALA A 67 17.43 -6.76 3.44
CA ALA A 67 17.93 -6.68 4.82
C ALA A 67 17.10 -5.73 5.72
N ALA A 68 16.60 -4.62 5.16
CA ALA A 68 15.76 -3.67 5.89
C ALA A 68 14.29 -4.14 6.04
N MET A 69 13.90 -5.26 5.41
CA MET A 69 12.56 -5.84 5.50
C MET A 69 12.66 -7.36 5.69
N PRO A 70 12.95 -7.84 6.90
CA PRO A 70 13.13 -9.28 7.20
C PRO A 70 11.94 -10.13 6.69
N GLY A 71 12.22 -11.21 5.96
CA GLY A 71 11.19 -12.07 5.36
C GLY A 71 10.61 -11.57 4.03
N GLN A 72 11.06 -10.43 3.50
CA GLN A 72 10.73 -9.95 2.16
C GLN A 72 11.93 -10.17 1.22
N TYR A 73 11.62 -10.48 -0.05
CA TYR A 73 12.63 -10.88 -1.02
C TYR A 73 12.53 -10.11 -2.33
N GLN A 74 13.67 -9.90 -2.99
CA GLN A 74 13.73 -9.69 -4.43
C GLN A 74 13.70 -11.07 -5.07
N HIS A 75 12.73 -11.31 -5.94
CA HIS A 75 12.48 -12.61 -6.56
C HIS A 75 13.15 -12.73 -7.94
N THR A 76 13.59 -13.94 -8.28
CA THR A 76 13.75 -14.34 -9.69
C THR A 76 12.37 -14.59 -10.29
N ILE A 77 12.26 -14.69 -11.63
CA ILE A 77 10.99 -15.06 -12.29
C ILE A 77 10.41 -16.36 -11.74
N ASP A 78 11.24 -17.39 -11.56
CA ASP A 78 10.78 -18.69 -11.06
C ASP A 78 10.31 -18.67 -9.60
N SER A 79 11.01 -17.95 -8.74
CA SER A 79 10.57 -17.78 -7.34
C SER A 79 9.35 -16.89 -7.22
N LEU A 80 9.21 -15.87 -8.08
CA LEU A 80 8.03 -15.03 -8.18
C LEU A 80 6.77 -15.83 -8.53
N ARG A 81 6.85 -16.72 -9.53
CA ARG A 81 5.74 -17.60 -9.90
C ARG A 81 5.26 -18.44 -8.71
N ARG A 82 6.20 -19.07 -7.99
CA ARG A 82 5.86 -19.86 -6.79
C ARG A 82 5.23 -19.00 -5.70
N ALA A 83 5.77 -17.81 -5.46
CA ALA A 83 5.23 -16.89 -4.47
C ALA A 83 3.81 -16.40 -4.85
N ALA A 84 3.55 -16.14 -6.13
CA ALA A 84 2.23 -15.77 -6.63
C ALA A 84 1.22 -16.91 -6.49
N ALA A 85 1.59 -18.15 -6.84
CA ALA A 85 0.75 -19.32 -6.64
C ALA A 85 0.39 -19.51 -5.15
N GLU A 86 1.36 -19.37 -4.28
CA GLU A 86 1.14 -19.45 -2.82
C GLU A 86 0.22 -18.34 -2.28
N ALA A 87 0.36 -17.10 -2.79
CA ALA A 87 -0.51 -15.99 -2.43
C ALA A 87 -1.96 -16.25 -2.88
N ALA A 88 -2.15 -16.71 -4.11
CA ALA A 88 -3.46 -17.10 -4.63
C ALA A 88 -4.07 -18.24 -3.80
N GLU A 89 -3.29 -19.28 -3.51
CA GLU A 89 -3.70 -20.36 -2.63
C GLU A 89 -4.10 -19.85 -1.24
N ALA A 90 -3.35 -18.92 -0.64
CA ALA A 90 -3.65 -18.34 0.65
C ALA A 90 -4.91 -17.45 0.65
N GLY A 91 -5.41 -17.04 -0.52
CA GLY A 91 -6.58 -16.20 -0.66
C GLY A 91 -6.25 -14.70 -0.57
N VAL A 92 -4.99 -14.30 -0.84
CA VAL A 92 -4.62 -12.90 -1.03
C VAL A 92 -5.34 -12.34 -2.26
N GLY A 93 -5.90 -11.14 -2.18
CA GLY A 93 -6.70 -10.56 -3.27
C GLY A 93 -5.88 -10.10 -4.46
N ALA A 94 -4.70 -9.53 -4.23
CA ALA A 94 -3.85 -9.01 -5.29
C ALA A 94 -2.36 -9.08 -4.97
N ILE A 95 -1.54 -9.08 -6.02
CA ILE A 95 -0.11 -8.76 -5.97
C ILE A 95 0.11 -7.42 -6.66
N ASP A 96 0.92 -6.55 -6.07
CA ASP A 96 1.45 -5.35 -6.72
C ASP A 96 2.95 -5.53 -6.99
N LEU A 97 3.32 -5.57 -8.27
CA LEU A 97 4.64 -6.00 -8.71
C LEU A 97 5.55 -4.83 -9.02
N PHE A 98 6.74 -4.81 -8.40
CA PHE A 98 7.82 -3.84 -8.59
C PHE A 98 8.98 -4.49 -9.34
N GLY A 99 9.45 -3.83 -10.41
CA GLY A 99 10.57 -4.33 -11.21
C GLY A 99 11.90 -3.71 -10.80
N VAL A 100 12.95 -4.53 -10.62
CA VAL A 100 14.31 -4.05 -10.35
C VAL A 100 15.21 -4.44 -11.53
N PRO A 101 15.40 -3.54 -12.52
CA PRO A 101 16.15 -3.85 -13.71
C PRO A 101 17.67 -3.89 -13.47
N ALA A 102 18.39 -4.67 -14.28
CA ALA A 102 19.85 -4.68 -14.27
C ALA A 102 20.47 -3.40 -14.83
N HIS A 103 19.77 -2.75 -15.76
CA HIS A 103 20.22 -1.53 -16.42
C HIS A 103 19.21 -0.40 -16.23
N ARG A 104 19.74 0.79 -16.01
CA ARG A 104 18.97 2.04 -15.88
C ARG A 104 19.55 3.09 -16.80
N ASP A 105 18.70 4.00 -17.26
CA ASP A 105 19.11 5.15 -18.06
C ASP A 105 18.34 6.42 -17.68
N ALA A 106 18.67 7.54 -18.26
CA ALA A 106 18.09 8.83 -17.90
C ALA A 106 16.58 8.94 -18.18
N ILE A 107 16.02 8.08 -19.03
CA ILE A 107 14.61 8.11 -19.39
C ILE A 107 13.82 6.93 -18.80
N GLY A 108 14.51 5.97 -18.17
CA GLY A 108 13.88 4.76 -17.62
C GLY A 108 13.36 3.79 -18.66
N SER A 109 14.08 3.62 -19.80
CA SER A 109 13.61 2.88 -20.99
C SER A 109 13.19 1.43 -20.69
N GLN A 110 13.75 0.81 -19.66
CA GLN A 110 13.39 -0.54 -19.22
C GLN A 110 11.97 -0.64 -18.64
N ALA A 111 11.32 0.48 -18.30
CA ALA A 111 9.96 0.51 -17.77
C ALA A 111 8.90 0.03 -18.77
N TRP A 112 9.13 0.28 -20.08
CA TRP A 112 8.22 -0.14 -21.16
C TRP A 112 8.83 -1.14 -22.14
N ALA A 113 10.05 -1.63 -21.89
CA ALA A 113 10.64 -2.68 -22.69
C ALA A 113 9.82 -3.97 -22.60
N GLU A 114 9.46 -4.57 -23.74
CA GLU A 114 8.67 -5.82 -23.76
C GLU A 114 9.37 -6.97 -23.02
N ASP A 115 10.69 -7.04 -23.08
CA ASP A 115 11.55 -7.98 -22.40
C ASP A 115 12.08 -7.46 -21.05
N GLY A 116 11.63 -6.28 -20.60
CA GLY A 116 11.96 -5.72 -19.29
C GLY A 116 11.51 -6.62 -18.14
N ILE A 117 12.25 -6.59 -17.04
CA ILE A 117 12.02 -7.51 -15.90
C ILE A 117 10.61 -7.42 -15.33
N LEU A 118 10.03 -6.22 -15.25
CA LEU A 118 8.66 -6.04 -14.75
C LEU A 118 7.65 -6.71 -15.69
N ASN A 119 7.71 -6.47 -16.99
CA ASN A 119 6.81 -7.04 -17.98
C ASN A 119 6.95 -8.57 -18.08
N ARG A 120 8.17 -9.09 -18.00
CA ARG A 120 8.42 -10.54 -17.90
C ARG A 120 7.83 -11.12 -16.61
N GLY A 121 7.96 -10.41 -15.49
CA GLY A 121 7.36 -10.77 -14.20
C GLY A 121 5.84 -10.83 -14.27
N LEU A 122 5.21 -9.78 -14.83
CA LEU A 122 3.76 -9.72 -15.03
C LEU A 122 3.25 -10.89 -15.87
N ALA A 123 3.87 -11.14 -17.02
CA ALA A 123 3.50 -12.25 -17.90
C ALA A 123 3.66 -13.62 -17.20
N ALA A 124 4.73 -13.79 -16.43
CA ALA A 124 4.99 -15.03 -15.70
C ALA A 124 3.96 -15.26 -14.56
N VAL A 125 3.64 -14.23 -13.79
CA VAL A 125 2.61 -14.30 -12.74
C VAL A 125 1.24 -14.55 -13.36
N ARG A 126 0.88 -13.82 -14.42
CA ARG A 126 -0.40 -13.98 -15.11
C ARG A 126 -0.59 -15.41 -15.66
N ALA A 127 0.46 -15.96 -16.24
CA ALA A 127 0.45 -17.35 -16.74
C ALA A 127 0.30 -18.39 -15.61
N GLU A 128 0.84 -18.11 -14.42
CA GLU A 128 0.80 -19.01 -13.26
C GLU A 128 -0.56 -19.00 -12.55
N VAL A 129 -1.11 -17.81 -12.28
CA VAL A 129 -2.29 -17.67 -11.41
C VAL A 129 -3.60 -17.44 -12.18
N GLY A 130 -3.53 -17.09 -13.48
CA GLY A 130 -4.73 -16.75 -14.25
C GLY A 130 -5.52 -15.60 -13.57
N ASP A 131 -6.81 -15.83 -13.33
CA ASP A 131 -7.74 -14.91 -12.67
C ASP A 131 -7.93 -15.21 -11.17
N ALA A 132 -7.13 -16.11 -10.58
CA ALA A 132 -7.26 -16.46 -9.15
C ALA A 132 -6.73 -15.34 -8.22
N LEU A 133 -5.99 -14.38 -8.76
CA LEU A 133 -5.36 -13.28 -8.05
C LEU A 133 -5.29 -12.07 -8.98
N VAL A 134 -5.60 -10.88 -8.49
CA VAL A 134 -5.41 -9.65 -9.27
C VAL A 134 -3.91 -9.37 -9.42
N VAL A 135 -3.45 -9.25 -10.66
CA VAL A 135 -2.06 -8.88 -10.97
C VAL A 135 -2.03 -7.39 -11.22
N CYS A 136 -1.45 -6.64 -10.27
CA CYS A 136 -1.24 -5.21 -10.32
C CYS A 136 0.22 -4.91 -10.64
N ALA A 137 0.47 -3.85 -11.35
CA ALA A 137 1.80 -3.38 -11.70
C ALA A 137 2.04 -1.98 -11.16
N ASP A 138 3.07 -1.77 -10.32
CA ASP A 138 3.50 -0.41 -10.02
C ASP A 138 3.93 0.29 -11.31
N THR A 139 3.40 1.50 -11.50
CA THR A 139 3.64 2.29 -12.70
C THR A 139 4.40 3.54 -12.31
N CYS A 140 5.72 3.38 -12.12
CA CYS A 140 6.66 4.43 -11.78
C CYS A 140 7.98 4.26 -12.52
N LEU A 141 8.65 5.38 -12.78
CA LEU A 141 9.93 5.39 -13.50
C LEU A 141 11.15 5.30 -12.56
N ASP A 142 10.99 5.48 -11.26
CA ASP A 142 12.10 5.63 -10.33
C ASP A 142 12.95 4.36 -10.14
N GLU A 143 12.40 3.18 -10.37
CA GLU A 143 13.17 1.93 -10.42
C GLU A 143 14.03 1.82 -11.68
N PHE A 144 13.66 2.51 -12.75
CA PHE A 144 14.23 2.38 -14.10
C PHE A 144 15.12 3.55 -14.49
N THR A 145 15.00 4.70 -13.82
CA THR A 145 15.87 5.86 -14.07
C THR A 145 17.19 5.74 -13.32
N ASP A 146 18.28 6.20 -13.93
CA ASP A 146 19.61 6.19 -13.33
C ASP A 146 19.79 7.23 -12.20
N HIS A 147 18.95 8.26 -12.19
CA HIS A 147 18.88 9.31 -11.16
C HIS A 147 17.87 9.03 -10.06
N GLY A 148 16.98 8.02 -10.21
CA GLY A 148 16.01 7.59 -9.21
C GLY A 148 14.83 8.53 -8.97
N HIS A 149 14.57 9.51 -9.83
CA HIS A 149 13.33 10.29 -9.82
C HIS A 149 12.22 9.61 -10.63
N CYS A 150 10.97 9.95 -10.31
CA CYS A 150 9.78 9.37 -10.94
C CYS A 150 9.42 9.99 -12.32
N GLY A 151 10.29 10.79 -12.91
CA GLY A 151 10.07 11.45 -14.21
C GLY A 151 11.35 11.93 -14.83
N LEU A 152 11.24 12.47 -16.04
CA LEU A 152 12.34 13.09 -16.77
C LEU A 152 12.86 14.32 -16.02
N LEU A 153 14.18 14.51 -16.04
CA LEU A 153 14.78 15.73 -15.49
C LEU A 153 14.91 16.80 -16.56
N ASP A 154 14.57 18.04 -16.20
CA ASP A 154 14.87 19.23 -16.99
C ASP A 154 16.36 19.61 -16.89
N THR A 155 16.75 20.69 -17.55
CA THR A 155 18.14 21.18 -17.56
C THR A 155 18.63 21.74 -16.22
N GLU A 156 17.72 21.98 -15.27
CA GLU A 156 18.01 22.46 -13.90
C GLU A 156 18.01 21.32 -12.90
N GLY A 157 17.64 20.10 -13.30
CA GLY A 157 17.57 18.91 -12.46
C GLY A 157 16.23 18.73 -11.74
N GLY A 158 15.22 19.52 -12.09
CA GLY A 158 13.82 19.33 -11.68
C GLY A 158 13.12 18.27 -12.51
N VAL A 159 12.03 17.70 -12.00
CA VAL A 159 11.22 16.77 -12.81
C VAL A 159 10.31 17.58 -13.74
N ASP A 160 10.43 17.31 -15.05
CA ASP A 160 9.56 17.85 -16.08
C ASP A 160 8.28 17.02 -16.15
N ASN A 161 7.20 17.58 -15.61
CA ASN A 161 5.89 16.92 -15.54
C ASN A 161 5.38 16.49 -16.92
N ASP A 162 5.27 17.46 -17.82
CA ASP A 162 4.59 17.27 -19.12
C ASP A 162 5.38 16.35 -20.05
N ALA A 163 6.72 16.48 -20.05
CA ALA A 163 7.59 15.58 -20.81
C ALA A 163 7.58 14.14 -20.25
N THR A 164 7.21 13.95 -19.00
CA THR A 164 7.13 12.63 -18.35
C THR A 164 5.87 11.85 -18.72
N LEU A 165 4.73 12.52 -18.96
CA LEU A 165 3.44 11.85 -19.20
C LEU A 165 3.47 10.82 -20.34
N PRO A 166 4.10 11.08 -21.50
CA PRO A 166 4.20 10.07 -22.57
C PRO A 166 4.92 8.78 -22.15
N LEU A 167 5.87 8.86 -21.21
CA LEU A 167 6.58 7.69 -20.71
C LEU A 167 5.66 6.81 -19.85
N TYR A 168 4.83 7.43 -19.02
CA TYR A 168 3.80 6.73 -18.25
C TYR A 168 2.76 6.06 -19.14
N GLN A 169 2.36 6.71 -20.23
CA GLN A 169 1.47 6.11 -21.24
C GLN A 169 2.09 4.86 -21.84
N ALA A 170 3.36 4.94 -22.27
CA ALA A 170 4.08 3.80 -22.83
C ALA A 170 4.23 2.66 -21.83
N MET A 171 4.56 2.97 -20.58
CA MET A 171 4.70 2.00 -19.49
C MET A 171 3.37 1.28 -19.22
N ALA A 172 2.27 2.02 -19.04
CA ALA A 172 0.96 1.43 -18.78
C ALA A 172 0.48 0.51 -19.91
N ILE A 173 0.68 0.91 -21.18
CA ILE A 173 0.37 0.06 -22.35
C ILE A 173 1.20 -1.23 -22.32
N SER A 174 2.50 -1.14 -22.01
CA SER A 174 3.37 -2.32 -21.97
C SER A 174 2.98 -3.28 -20.86
N GLN A 175 2.61 -2.77 -19.67
CA GLN A 175 2.12 -3.55 -18.54
C GLN A 175 0.78 -4.23 -18.86
N ALA A 176 -0.15 -3.54 -19.51
CA ALA A 176 -1.41 -4.11 -19.99
C ALA A 176 -1.16 -5.26 -20.98
N ARG A 177 -0.27 -5.09 -21.95
CA ARG A 177 0.15 -6.14 -22.91
C ARG A 177 0.81 -7.33 -22.22
N ALA A 178 1.55 -7.10 -21.14
CA ALA A 178 2.16 -8.15 -20.32
C ALA A 178 1.14 -8.92 -19.46
N GLY A 179 -0.13 -8.48 -19.42
CA GLY A 179 -1.22 -9.18 -18.75
C GLY A 179 -1.58 -8.62 -17.37
N ALA A 180 -1.19 -7.39 -17.04
CA ALA A 180 -1.68 -6.73 -15.83
C ALA A 180 -3.20 -6.56 -15.89
N HIS A 181 -3.89 -6.87 -14.78
CA HIS A 181 -5.30 -6.55 -14.60
C HIS A 181 -5.49 -5.08 -14.21
N MET A 182 -4.47 -4.51 -13.57
CA MET A 182 -4.51 -3.18 -12.99
C MET A 182 -3.11 -2.54 -13.08
N VAL A 183 -3.06 -1.26 -13.42
CA VAL A 183 -1.85 -0.44 -13.35
C VAL A 183 -1.97 0.52 -12.16
N SER A 184 -0.85 0.78 -11.47
CA SER A 184 -0.81 1.59 -10.25
C SER A 184 0.10 2.79 -10.41
N PRO A 185 -0.33 3.89 -11.06
CA PRO A 185 0.51 5.08 -11.23
C PRO A 185 0.90 5.69 -9.89
N SER A 186 2.21 5.72 -9.63
CA SER A 186 2.76 6.19 -8.37
C SER A 186 3.76 7.35 -8.51
N GLY A 187 3.84 7.96 -9.69
CA GLY A 187 4.79 9.03 -10.01
C GLY A 187 4.41 10.40 -9.47
N MET A 188 3.14 10.64 -9.19
CA MET A 188 2.62 11.93 -8.73
C MET A 188 2.81 13.06 -9.75
N MET A 189 2.69 12.77 -11.03
CA MET A 189 2.66 13.80 -12.07
C MET A 189 1.24 14.34 -12.24
N ASP A 190 1.10 15.65 -12.40
CA ASP A 190 -0.18 16.28 -12.72
C ASP A 190 -0.74 15.71 -14.03
N GLY A 191 -2.01 15.28 -14.05
CA GLY A 191 -2.65 14.69 -15.24
C GLY A 191 -2.18 13.26 -15.57
N GLN A 192 -1.45 12.61 -14.70
CA GLN A 192 -0.90 11.26 -14.92
C GLN A 192 -2.01 10.22 -15.16
N VAL A 193 -3.06 10.25 -14.36
CA VAL A 193 -4.18 9.30 -14.45
C VAL A 193 -4.93 9.51 -15.75
N ALA A 194 -5.26 10.74 -16.11
CA ALA A 194 -5.93 11.07 -17.38
C ALA A 194 -5.13 10.62 -18.60
N ALA A 195 -3.80 10.86 -18.58
CA ALA A 195 -2.91 10.45 -19.66
C ALA A 195 -2.86 8.92 -19.82
N ILE A 196 -2.75 8.17 -18.71
CA ILE A 196 -2.73 6.71 -18.70
C ILE A 196 -4.07 6.15 -19.15
N ARG A 197 -5.21 6.64 -18.64
CA ARG A 197 -6.53 6.16 -19.01
C ARG A 197 -6.79 6.33 -20.50
N ALA A 198 -6.51 7.52 -21.02
CA ALA A 198 -6.65 7.80 -22.45
C ALA A 198 -5.78 6.89 -23.33
N ALA A 199 -4.54 6.60 -22.90
CA ALA A 199 -3.62 5.75 -23.62
C ALA A 199 -4.05 4.28 -23.63
N LEU A 200 -4.49 3.75 -22.50
CA LEU A 200 -5.01 2.38 -22.37
C LEU A 200 -6.23 2.20 -23.25
N ASP A 201 -7.20 3.13 -23.21
CA ASP A 201 -8.44 3.07 -24.03
C ASP A 201 -8.14 3.09 -25.53
N GLN A 202 -7.26 4.00 -25.95
CA GLN A 202 -6.85 4.09 -27.35
C GLN A 202 -6.08 2.87 -27.83
N ALA A 203 -5.32 2.21 -26.97
CA ALA A 203 -4.57 0.99 -27.26
C ALA A 203 -5.45 -0.29 -27.20
N GLY A 204 -6.73 -0.18 -26.86
CA GLY A 204 -7.67 -1.30 -26.78
C GLY A 204 -7.62 -2.07 -25.45
N HIS A 205 -7.13 -1.44 -24.38
CA HIS A 205 -7.03 -1.99 -23.02
C HIS A 205 -7.99 -1.28 -22.04
N ALA A 206 -9.22 -1.02 -22.49
CA ALA A 206 -10.24 -0.32 -21.70
C ALA A 206 -10.70 -1.11 -20.46
N ASP A 207 -10.41 -2.39 -20.39
CA ASP A 207 -10.70 -3.31 -19.27
C ASP A 207 -9.59 -3.34 -18.20
N VAL A 208 -8.45 -2.70 -18.44
CA VAL A 208 -7.38 -2.59 -17.44
C VAL A 208 -7.70 -1.47 -16.47
N ALA A 209 -7.81 -1.81 -15.18
CA ALA A 209 -8.13 -0.86 -14.12
C ALA A 209 -6.92 0.03 -13.74
N ILE A 210 -7.21 1.18 -13.12
CA ILE A 210 -6.21 2.11 -12.58
C ILE A 210 -6.41 2.24 -11.06
N LEU A 211 -5.38 1.84 -10.28
CA LEU A 211 -5.25 2.13 -8.86
C LEU A 211 -4.28 3.29 -8.67
N ALA A 212 -4.79 4.50 -8.55
CA ALA A 212 -3.97 5.70 -8.46
C ALA A 212 -3.41 5.93 -7.05
N TYR A 213 -2.12 6.23 -6.96
CA TYR A 213 -1.48 6.67 -5.71
C TYR A 213 -1.79 8.15 -5.44
N SER A 214 -3.05 8.46 -5.21
CA SER A 214 -3.61 9.80 -5.26
C SER A 214 -3.14 10.71 -4.11
N ALA A 215 -3.06 10.18 -2.89
CA ALA A 215 -2.55 10.92 -1.73
C ALA A 215 -1.22 10.31 -1.28
N LYS A 216 -0.16 10.59 -2.03
CA LYS A 216 1.20 10.08 -1.74
C LYS A 216 2.11 11.18 -1.23
N TYR A 217 2.48 11.07 0.03
CA TYR A 217 3.27 12.08 0.76
C TYR A 217 4.78 11.85 0.64
N ALA A 218 5.56 12.94 0.66
CA ALA A 218 7.02 12.90 0.74
C ALA A 218 7.46 12.40 2.13
N SER A 219 7.45 11.08 2.32
CA SER A 219 7.54 10.45 3.63
C SER A 219 8.92 9.92 3.96
N ALA A 220 9.31 10.07 5.23
CA ALA A 220 10.50 9.44 5.81
C ALA A 220 10.35 7.90 5.96
N TYR A 221 9.13 7.37 5.90
CA TYR A 221 8.83 5.95 6.01
C TYR A 221 9.18 5.12 4.76
N PHE A 222 9.69 5.73 3.69
CA PHE A 222 10.09 5.02 2.45
C PHE A 222 11.53 4.47 2.47
N GLY A 223 12.26 4.60 3.58
CA GLY A 223 13.66 4.19 3.67
C GLY A 223 13.92 2.74 3.22
N PRO A 224 13.25 1.71 3.80
CA PRO A 224 13.48 0.31 3.42
C PRO A 224 13.09 -0.02 1.98
N PHE A 225 12.08 0.65 1.40
CA PHE A 225 11.72 0.50 0.00
C PHE A 225 12.86 0.91 -0.95
N ARG A 226 13.59 1.98 -0.61
CA ARG A 226 14.75 2.42 -1.42
C ARG A 226 15.83 1.33 -1.52
N GLU A 227 16.04 0.57 -0.45
CA GLU A 227 16.92 -0.61 -0.48
C GLU A 227 16.35 -1.72 -1.37
N ALA A 228 15.04 -2.00 -1.22
CA ALA A 228 14.36 -3.05 -1.98
C ALA A 228 14.45 -2.89 -3.49
N VAL A 229 14.39 -1.65 -3.99
CA VAL A 229 14.50 -1.33 -5.41
C VAL A 229 15.92 -0.90 -5.83
N GLY A 230 16.87 -0.83 -4.90
CA GLY A 230 18.23 -0.36 -5.16
C GLY A 230 18.24 1.06 -5.70
N SER A 231 17.49 1.97 -5.07
CA SER A 231 17.31 3.36 -5.51
C SER A 231 18.63 4.13 -5.56
N THR A 232 18.83 4.87 -6.63
CA THR A 232 19.97 5.76 -6.85
C THR A 232 19.69 7.21 -6.46
N LEU A 233 18.50 7.50 -5.94
CA LEU A 233 18.01 8.84 -5.64
C LEU A 233 18.97 9.65 -4.77
N LYS A 234 19.35 10.81 -5.27
CA LYS A 234 20.04 11.88 -4.53
C LYS A 234 19.08 13.05 -4.35
N GLY A 235 18.96 13.56 -3.12
CA GLY A 235 17.98 14.60 -2.81
C GLY A 235 16.66 14.03 -2.31
N ASP A 236 15.56 14.70 -2.67
CA ASP A 236 14.21 14.33 -2.25
C ASP A 236 13.18 14.44 -3.40
N ARG A 237 11.92 14.17 -3.12
CA ARG A 237 10.81 14.16 -4.08
C ARG A 237 9.72 15.17 -3.73
N ARG A 238 10.07 16.20 -2.94
CA ARG A 238 9.11 17.17 -2.41
C ARG A 238 8.51 18.11 -3.46
N THR A 239 9.08 18.13 -4.65
CA THR A 239 8.55 18.94 -5.76
C THR A 239 7.35 18.29 -6.45
N TYR A 240 7.10 16.99 -6.20
CA TYR A 240 5.98 16.27 -6.80
C TYR A 240 5.26 15.29 -5.85
N GLN A 241 5.84 14.91 -4.70
CA GLN A 241 5.11 14.22 -3.64
C GLN A 241 4.60 15.25 -2.63
N GLN A 242 3.41 15.02 -2.08
CA GLN A 242 2.69 15.94 -1.21
C GLN A 242 3.44 16.26 0.08
N ASP A 243 3.26 17.48 0.60
CA ASP A 243 3.82 17.89 1.89
C ASP A 243 3.09 17.15 3.04
N PRO A 244 3.83 16.46 3.94
CA PRO A 244 3.23 15.81 5.11
C PRO A 244 2.38 16.70 6.01
N ALA A 245 2.53 18.01 5.93
CA ALA A 245 1.74 18.99 6.69
C ALA A 245 0.36 19.30 6.07
N ASN A 246 0.08 18.84 4.84
CA ASN A 246 -1.08 19.23 4.04
C ASN A 246 -2.13 18.12 3.93
N GLN A 247 -3.14 18.10 4.79
CA GLN A 247 -4.26 17.15 4.72
C GLN A 247 -5.20 17.41 3.54
N ARG A 248 -5.59 18.68 3.32
CA ARG A 248 -6.54 19.06 2.26
C ARG A 248 -6.02 18.82 0.85
N GLU A 249 -4.71 18.88 0.65
CA GLU A 249 -4.05 18.55 -0.61
C GLU A 249 -4.28 17.09 -0.98
N GLY A 250 -4.11 16.16 -0.03
CA GLY A 250 -4.36 14.74 -0.25
C GLY A 250 -5.80 14.43 -0.68
N LEU A 251 -6.79 15.09 -0.09
CA LEU A 251 -8.18 14.96 -0.50
C LEU A 251 -8.42 15.55 -1.91
N PHE A 252 -7.83 16.73 -2.19
CA PHE A 252 -7.98 17.38 -3.49
C PHE A 252 -7.41 16.52 -4.63
N GLU A 253 -6.20 16.01 -4.47
CA GLU A 253 -5.53 15.12 -5.44
C GLU A 253 -6.32 13.82 -5.66
N ALA A 254 -6.85 13.23 -4.59
CA ALA A 254 -7.66 12.04 -4.69
C ALA A 254 -8.94 12.25 -5.52
N LEU A 255 -9.64 13.37 -5.32
CA LEU A 255 -10.82 13.71 -6.10
C LEU A 255 -10.48 14.08 -7.56
N LEU A 256 -9.31 14.65 -7.80
CA LEU A 256 -8.80 14.94 -9.13
C LEU A 256 -8.52 13.64 -9.89
N ASP A 257 -7.79 12.69 -9.30
CA ASP A 257 -7.52 11.39 -9.91
C ASP A 257 -8.80 10.60 -10.22
N ALA A 258 -9.81 10.66 -9.33
CA ALA A 258 -11.12 10.06 -9.60
C ALA A 258 -11.78 10.70 -10.83
N ALA A 259 -11.73 12.03 -10.96
CA ALA A 259 -12.27 12.75 -12.11
C ALA A 259 -11.48 12.49 -13.41
N GLU A 260 -10.20 12.17 -13.30
CA GLU A 260 -9.32 11.79 -14.41
C GLU A 260 -9.51 10.33 -14.88
N GLY A 261 -10.27 9.53 -14.17
CA GLY A 261 -10.65 8.17 -14.56
C GLY A 261 -9.90 7.06 -13.81
N ALA A 262 -9.45 7.31 -12.57
CA ALA A 262 -9.03 6.24 -11.68
C ALA A 262 -10.23 5.35 -11.31
N ASP A 263 -10.02 4.03 -11.22
CA ASP A 263 -11.00 3.06 -10.75
C ASP A 263 -10.92 2.84 -9.24
N MET A 264 -9.75 3.10 -8.66
CA MET A 264 -9.48 3.06 -7.23
C MET A 264 -8.48 4.16 -6.86
N LEU A 265 -8.61 4.71 -5.65
CA LEU A 265 -7.70 5.70 -5.08
C LEU A 265 -6.82 5.05 -4.01
N MET A 266 -5.65 5.64 -3.73
CA MET A 266 -4.76 5.16 -2.67
C MET A 266 -4.20 6.29 -1.83
N VAL A 267 -4.17 6.07 -0.50
CA VAL A 267 -3.45 6.90 0.46
C VAL A 267 -2.15 6.21 0.88
N LYS A 268 -1.02 6.91 0.76
CA LYS A 268 0.32 6.39 1.06
C LYS A 268 1.20 7.46 1.76
N PRO A 269 1.76 7.16 2.94
CA PRO A 269 1.61 5.97 3.80
C PRO A 269 0.22 5.83 4.44
N ALA A 270 -0.08 4.64 5.03
CA ALA A 270 -1.35 4.39 5.67
C ALA A 270 -1.39 4.89 7.13
N GLY A 271 -0.58 4.31 8.01
CA GLY A 271 -0.69 4.49 9.45
C GLY A 271 -0.56 5.94 9.92
N PRO A 272 0.45 6.71 9.47
CA PRO A 272 0.60 8.12 9.83
C PRO A 272 -0.47 9.06 9.24
N TYR A 273 -1.29 8.59 8.28
CA TYR A 273 -2.25 9.38 7.50
C TYR A 273 -3.66 8.79 7.55
N LEU A 274 -4.06 8.18 8.69
CA LEU A 274 -5.42 7.64 8.86
C LEU A 274 -6.49 8.73 8.82
N ASP A 275 -6.16 9.95 9.16
CA ASP A 275 -7.01 11.13 9.03
C ASP A 275 -7.29 11.46 7.56
N VAL A 276 -6.24 11.50 6.73
CA VAL A 276 -6.37 11.68 5.27
C VAL A 276 -7.16 10.54 4.65
N LEU A 277 -6.86 9.29 5.04
CA LEU A 277 -7.59 8.12 4.57
C LEU A 277 -9.08 8.20 4.88
N ALA A 278 -9.43 8.62 6.11
CA ALA A 278 -10.83 8.77 6.50
C ALA A 278 -11.55 9.86 5.69
N ASP A 279 -10.90 10.98 5.42
CA ASP A 279 -11.47 12.05 4.60
C ASP A 279 -11.66 11.63 3.14
N VAL A 280 -10.65 10.97 2.54
CA VAL A 280 -10.73 10.45 1.17
C VAL A 280 -11.83 9.40 1.06
N ALA A 281 -11.88 8.43 1.98
CA ALA A 281 -12.91 7.39 1.99
C ALA A 281 -14.33 7.95 2.18
N ALA A 282 -14.48 9.01 2.98
CA ALA A 282 -15.78 9.65 3.18
C ALA A 282 -16.26 10.47 1.96
N ALA A 283 -15.34 10.94 1.13
CA ALA A 283 -15.63 11.78 -0.02
C ALA A 283 -15.65 11.04 -1.37
N SER A 284 -15.12 9.81 -1.41
CA SER A 284 -14.98 9.03 -2.63
C SER A 284 -16.20 8.17 -2.91
N ASP A 285 -16.66 8.15 -4.17
CA ASP A 285 -17.66 7.21 -4.68
C ASP A 285 -17.04 5.92 -5.26
N ILE A 286 -15.68 5.85 -5.34
CA ILE A 286 -14.93 4.67 -5.82
C ILE A 286 -14.08 4.10 -4.69
N PRO A 287 -13.66 2.80 -4.77
CA PRO A 287 -12.93 2.15 -3.70
C PRO A 287 -11.62 2.86 -3.34
N VAL A 288 -11.28 2.86 -2.05
CA VAL A 288 -10.06 3.49 -1.52
C VAL A 288 -9.12 2.44 -0.95
N ALA A 289 -7.91 2.40 -1.45
CA ALA A 289 -6.83 1.60 -0.91
C ALA A 289 -5.95 2.41 0.06
N ALA A 290 -5.20 1.72 0.89
CA ALA A 290 -4.15 2.33 1.70
C ALA A 290 -2.87 1.50 1.64
N TYR A 291 -1.70 2.14 1.62
CA TYR A 291 -0.42 1.45 1.60
C TYR A 291 0.27 1.51 2.96
N GLN A 292 0.30 0.39 3.66
CA GLN A 292 1.14 0.19 4.84
C GLN A 292 2.58 -0.02 4.38
N VAL A 293 3.37 1.04 4.41
CA VAL A 293 4.67 1.11 3.72
C VAL A 293 5.80 0.40 4.44
N SER A 294 6.93 0.28 3.75
CA SER A 294 8.12 -0.44 4.19
C SER A 294 8.67 0.02 5.54
N GLY A 295 8.61 1.32 5.85
CA GLY A 295 9.04 1.85 7.15
C GLY A 295 8.09 1.46 8.29
N GLU A 296 6.79 1.39 8.03
CA GLU A 296 5.81 0.89 9.00
C GLU A 296 6.07 -0.58 9.31
N TYR A 297 6.31 -1.39 8.27
CA TYR A 297 6.72 -2.79 8.39
C TYR A 297 8.00 -2.92 9.22
N ALA A 298 9.07 -2.25 8.82
CA ALA A 298 10.37 -2.34 9.46
C ALA A 298 10.35 -1.91 10.94
N MET A 299 9.57 -0.88 11.29
CA MET A 299 9.40 -0.43 12.68
C MET A 299 8.79 -1.52 13.56
N VAL A 300 7.74 -2.20 13.08
CA VAL A 300 7.08 -3.28 13.82
C VAL A 300 8.02 -4.47 13.96
N GLU A 301 8.68 -4.90 12.87
CA GLU A 301 9.64 -6.00 12.90
C GLU A 301 10.81 -5.72 13.87
N ALA A 302 11.38 -4.53 13.83
CA ALA A 302 12.47 -4.13 14.72
C ALA A 302 12.02 -4.09 16.19
N ALA A 303 10.86 -3.53 16.50
CA ALA A 303 10.36 -3.47 17.87
C ALA A 303 9.99 -4.87 18.40
N ALA A 304 9.46 -5.73 17.56
CA ALA A 304 9.13 -7.12 17.91
C ALA A 304 10.40 -7.96 18.15
N ALA A 305 11.42 -7.81 17.31
CA ALA A 305 12.70 -8.50 17.47
C ALA A 305 13.40 -8.16 18.81
N ASN A 306 13.15 -6.94 19.33
CA ASN A 306 13.62 -6.52 20.65
C ASN A 306 12.68 -6.92 21.81
N GLY A 307 11.57 -7.58 21.54
CA GLY A 307 10.60 -8.00 22.56
C GLY A 307 9.78 -6.86 23.18
N TRP A 308 9.73 -5.69 22.55
CA TRP A 308 9.04 -4.51 23.08
C TRP A 308 7.53 -4.53 22.78
N ILE A 309 7.11 -5.25 21.74
CA ILE A 309 5.72 -5.38 21.32
C ILE A 309 5.39 -6.84 20.97
N ASP A 310 4.11 -7.18 21.09
CA ASP A 310 3.55 -8.42 20.52
C ASP A 310 3.34 -8.23 19.02
N ARG A 311 4.23 -8.83 18.21
CA ARG A 311 4.26 -8.68 16.76
C ARG A 311 2.91 -8.97 16.10
N THR A 312 2.34 -10.12 16.39
CA THR A 312 1.10 -10.57 15.77
C THR A 312 -0.06 -9.63 16.11
N ARG A 313 -0.16 -9.24 17.36
CA ARG A 313 -1.24 -8.33 17.80
C ARG A 313 -1.10 -6.94 17.19
N VAL A 314 0.13 -6.42 17.04
CA VAL A 314 0.35 -5.10 16.43
C VAL A 314 0.05 -5.14 14.94
N ILE A 315 0.41 -6.21 14.21
CA ILE A 315 0.02 -6.39 12.81
C ILE A 315 -1.51 -6.37 12.68
N ASP A 316 -2.21 -7.18 13.47
CA ASP A 316 -3.68 -7.28 13.41
C ASP A 316 -4.36 -5.96 13.80
N GLU A 317 -3.83 -5.24 14.79
CA GLU A 317 -4.37 -3.95 15.24
C GLU A 317 -4.12 -2.85 14.22
N SER A 318 -2.94 -2.80 13.61
CA SER A 318 -2.61 -1.80 12.57
C SER A 318 -3.48 -1.97 11.32
N LEU A 319 -3.61 -3.19 10.81
CA LEU A 319 -4.51 -3.49 9.69
C LEU A 319 -5.97 -3.16 10.01
N THR A 320 -6.44 -3.57 11.19
CA THR A 320 -7.78 -3.20 11.66
C THR A 320 -7.96 -1.68 11.70
N GLY A 321 -6.94 -0.94 12.14
CA GLY A 321 -6.94 0.52 12.18
C GLY A 321 -7.12 1.14 10.80
N ILE A 322 -6.41 0.60 9.80
CA ILE A 322 -6.47 1.08 8.41
C ILE A 322 -7.86 0.80 7.80
N PHE A 323 -8.38 -0.42 7.93
CA PHE A 323 -9.74 -0.74 7.47
C PHE A 323 -10.80 0.07 8.18
N ARG A 324 -10.68 0.28 9.49
CA ARG A 324 -11.60 1.10 10.29
C ARG A 324 -11.60 2.58 9.86
N ALA A 325 -10.47 3.06 9.35
CA ALA A 325 -10.37 4.42 8.80
C ALA A 325 -11.04 4.55 7.42
N GLY A 326 -11.47 3.45 6.80
CA GLY A 326 -12.26 3.46 5.58
C GLY A 326 -11.60 2.82 4.35
N ALA A 327 -10.43 2.19 4.50
CA ALA A 327 -9.83 1.46 3.38
C ALA A 327 -10.72 0.28 2.93
N ASP A 328 -10.92 0.13 1.62
CA ASP A 328 -11.53 -1.04 1.00
C ASP A 328 -10.52 -2.16 0.76
N SER A 329 -9.25 -1.79 0.54
CA SER A 329 -8.13 -2.71 0.40
C SER A 329 -6.85 -2.14 0.99
N VAL A 330 -5.91 -3.02 1.35
CA VAL A 330 -4.65 -2.59 1.98
C VAL A 330 -3.47 -3.27 1.32
N LEU A 331 -2.54 -2.45 0.81
CA LEU A 331 -1.20 -2.93 0.44
C LEU A 331 -0.39 -3.11 1.71
N THR A 332 0.10 -4.32 1.94
CA THR A 332 0.92 -4.63 3.11
C THR A 332 1.88 -5.78 2.85
N TYR A 333 3.08 -5.66 3.34
CA TYR A 333 4.10 -6.74 3.27
C TYR A 333 3.73 -7.97 4.12
N TRP A 334 2.77 -7.86 5.03
CA TRP A 334 2.23 -8.99 5.81
C TRP A 334 1.07 -9.71 5.12
N ALA A 335 0.67 -9.34 3.91
CA ALA A 335 -0.53 -9.87 3.25
C ALA A 335 -0.55 -11.41 3.22
N LEU A 336 0.53 -12.04 2.76
CA LEU A 336 0.64 -13.50 2.70
C LEU A 336 0.60 -14.16 4.09
N GLU A 337 1.31 -13.60 5.07
CA GLU A 337 1.30 -14.10 6.44
C GLU A 337 -0.08 -14.02 7.09
N VAL A 338 -0.76 -12.88 6.93
CA VAL A 338 -2.11 -12.65 7.48
C VAL A 338 -3.11 -13.60 6.82
N ALA A 339 -3.02 -13.78 5.50
CA ALA A 339 -3.88 -14.70 4.77
C ALA A 339 -3.71 -16.16 5.23
N ARG A 340 -2.47 -16.61 5.44
CA ARG A 340 -2.17 -17.95 5.97
C ARG A 340 -2.72 -18.18 7.39
N ARG A 341 -2.72 -17.15 8.24
CA ARG A 341 -3.25 -17.22 9.61
C ARG A 341 -4.78 -17.21 9.66
N ALA A 342 -5.44 -16.69 8.64
CA ALA A 342 -6.91 -16.61 8.56
C ALA A 342 -7.58 -17.92 8.13
N ARG A 343 -6.80 -18.88 7.62
CA ARG A 343 -7.24 -20.25 7.27
C ARG A 343 -7.23 -21.15 8.50
#